data_88c495eb71b0ea5f30113636fc63da5e
#
_entry.id   88c495eb71b0ea5f30113636fc63da5e
#
_cell.length_a   1.000
_cell.length_b   1.000
_cell.length_c   1.000
_cell.angle_alpha   90.00
_cell.angle_beta   90.00
_cell.angle_gamma   90.00
#
_symmetry.space_group_name_H-M   'P 1'
#
loop_
_entity.id
_entity.type
_entity.pdbx_description
1 polymer ?
#
loop_
_entity_poly.entity_id
_entity_poly.type
_entity_poly.pdbx_seq_one_letter_code
_entity_poly.pdbx_strand_id
1 'polypeptide(L)'
;MIYFFIMKEQAIEKSKLLNLNLKFNNIELYSLYSLSILIPLVIGKPQLLVGSCINFLIVFTTLKYGIKKSIPVLLLPSITATAVGVLFEGATYFLIYVMPFIMLSNFLLSYFASKRKIYTYALGILLKGGFLFIAYSAMNRLIG
;
A
#
# COMPACT_ATOMS: atom_id res chain seq x y z
N MET A 1 -51.07 8.15 7.53
CA MET A 1 -50.27 7.96 8.75
C MET A 1 -49.40 6.71 8.72
N ILE A 2 -49.92 5.53 8.37
CA ILE A 2 -49.15 4.25 8.31
C ILE A 2 -48.02 4.28 7.27
N TYR A 3 -48.26 4.81 6.09
CA TYR A 3 -47.22 4.94 5.03
C TYR A 3 -46.00 5.77 5.48
N PHE A 4 -46.22 6.84 6.22
CA PHE A 4 -45.18 7.69 6.72
C PHE A 4 -44.31 6.97 7.79
N PHE A 5 -44.94 6.11 8.60
CA PHE A 5 -44.24 5.33 9.63
C PHE A 5 -43.33 4.24 8.99
N ILE A 6 -43.85 3.54 7.95
CA ILE A 6 -43.09 2.52 7.21
C ILE A 6 -41.88 3.14 6.48
N MET A 7 -42.04 4.28 5.84
CA MET A 7 -40.91 4.97 5.18
C MET A 7 -39.88 5.43 6.18
N LYS A 8 -40.25 5.85 7.38
CA LYS A 8 -39.34 6.25 8.44
C LYS A 8 -38.53 5.07 9.00
N GLU A 9 -39.17 3.91 9.21
CA GLU A 9 -38.47 2.68 9.62
C GLU A 9 -37.47 2.22 8.56
N GLN A 10 -37.87 2.17 7.29
CA GLN A 10 -36.97 1.81 6.19
C GLN A 10 -35.77 2.77 6.06
N ALA A 11 -35.97 4.06 6.26
CA ALA A 11 -34.89 5.05 6.25
C ALA A 11 -33.93 4.84 7.42
N ILE A 12 -34.43 4.51 8.61
CA ILE A 12 -33.60 4.22 9.81
C ILE A 12 -32.80 2.93 9.59
N GLU A 13 -33.42 1.88 9.09
CA GLU A 13 -32.75 0.61 8.79
C GLU A 13 -31.65 0.77 7.75
N LYS A 14 -31.94 1.49 6.67
CA LYS A 14 -30.95 1.82 5.62
C LYS A 14 -29.78 2.64 6.17
N SER A 15 -30.04 3.59 7.07
CA SER A 15 -28.97 4.37 7.71
C SER A 15 -28.11 3.54 8.65
N LYS A 16 -28.69 2.58 9.39
CA LYS A 16 -27.95 1.64 10.24
C LYS A 16 -27.06 0.73 9.41
N LEU A 17 -27.57 0.17 8.31
CA LEU A 17 -26.80 -0.68 7.40
C LEU A 17 -25.63 0.10 6.74
N LEU A 18 -25.87 1.36 6.35
CA LEU A 18 -24.83 2.23 5.81
C LEU A 18 -23.72 2.50 6.83
N ASN A 19 -24.11 2.80 8.08
CA ASN A 19 -23.15 3.03 9.16
C ASN A 19 -22.33 1.78 9.50
N LEU A 20 -22.94 0.60 9.50
CA LEU A 20 -22.24 -0.67 9.69
C LEU A 20 -21.23 -0.92 8.56
N ASN A 21 -21.63 -0.75 7.30
CA ASN A 21 -20.73 -0.91 6.15
C ASN A 21 -19.54 0.06 6.19
N LEU A 22 -19.77 1.32 6.58
CA LEU A 22 -18.69 2.30 6.76
C LEU A 22 -17.75 1.90 7.89
N LYS A 23 -18.27 1.37 9.00
CA LYS A 23 -17.46 0.91 10.13
C LYS A 23 -16.61 -0.30 9.74
N PHE A 24 -17.16 -1.29 9.04
CA PHE A 24 -16.40 -2.45 8.53
C PHE A 24 -15.32 -2.04 7.53
N ASN A 25 -15.62 -1.15 6.60
CA ASN A 25 -14.63 -0.63 5.65
C ASN A 25 -13.46 0.09 6.33
N ASN A 26 -13.72 0.81 7.42
CA ASN A 26 -12.66 1.48 8.18
C ASN A 26 -11.80 0.47 8.94
N ILE A 27 -12.40 -0.54 9.59
CA ILE A 27 -11.65 -1.60 10.29
C ILE A 27 -10.73 -2.34 9.32
N GLU A 28 -11.24 -2.73 8.15
CA GLU A 28 -10.44 -3.38 7.11
C GLU A 28 -9.29 -2.49 6.65
N LEU A 29 -9.52 -1.21 6.42
CA LEU A 29 -8.50 -0.27 6.00
C LEU A 29 -7.38 -0.15 7.05
N TYR A 30 -7.72 -0.03 8.34
CA TYR A 30 -6.73 0.00 9.43
C TYR A 30 -5.98 -1.33 9.56
N SER A 31 -6.64 -2.46 9.31
CA SER A 31 -5.98 -3.78 9.26
C SER A 31 -4.94 -3.84 8.14
N LEU A 32 -5.22 -3.27 6.97
CA LEU A 32 -4.26 -3.17 5.86
C LEU A 32 -3.06 -2.28 6.21
N TYR A 33 -3.29 -1.18 6.95
CA TYR A 33 -2.18 -0.34 7.44
C TYR A 33 -1.30 -1.12 8.44
N SER A 34 -1.91 -1.79 9.40
CA SER A 34 -1.18 -2.63 10.36
C SER A 34 -0.40 -3.74 9.65
N LEU A 35 -1.01 -4.40 8.67
CA LEU A 35 -0.38 -5.47 7.90
C LEU A 35 0.81 -4.95 7.09
N SER A 36 0.73 -3.72 6.56
CA SER A 36 1.85 -3.09 5.84
C SER A 36 3.08 -2.82 6.71
N ILE A 37 2.89 -2.69 8.02
CA ILE A 37 3.96 -2.59 9.02
C ILE A 37 4.45 -3.98 9.43
N LEU A 38 3.51 -4.90 9.71
CA LEU A 38 3.83 -6.22 10.24
C LEU A 38 4.59 -7.10 9.24
N ILE A 39 4.26 -7.03 7.95
CA ILE A 39 4.90 -7.85 6.92
C ILE A 39 6.42 -7.66 6.91
N PRO A 40 6.98 -6.45 6.80
CA PRO A 40 8.42 -6.25 6.88
C PRO A 40 9.04 -6.69 8.20
N LEU A 41 8.31 -6.54 9.33
CA LEU A 41 8.79 -6.91 10.66
C LEU A 41 8.86 -8.42 10.87
N VAL A 42 7.82 -9.14 10.46
CA VAL A 42 7.65 -10.57 10.79
C VAL A 42 8.35 -11.47 9.76
N ILE A 43 8.20 -11.15 8.46
CA ILE A 43 8.72 -12.01 7.41
C ILE A 43 10.22 -11.76 7.18
N GLY A 44 10.65 -10.48 7.22
CA GLY A 44 12.05 -10.07 7.07
C GLY A 44 12.74 -10.59 5.80
N LYS A 45 12.86 -11.90 5.67
CA LYS A 45 13.48 -12.63 4.54
C LYS A 45 12.59 -13.78 4.07
N PRO A 46 12.57 -14.12 2.77
CA PRO A 46 13.30 -13.49 1.66
C PRO A 46 12.63 -12.16 1.20
N GLN A 47 13.46 -11.20 0.81
CA GLN A 47 13.03 -9.87 0.37
C GLN A 47 12.01 -9.90 -0.77
N LEU A 48 12.12 -10.87 -1.69
CA LEU A 48 11.18 -11.05 -2.79
C LEU A 48 9.75 -11.29 -2.30
N LEU A 49 9.59 -12.10 -1.24
CA LEU A 49 8.28 -12.40 -0.66
C LEU A 49 7.69 -11.18 0.02
N VAL A 50 8.49 -10.47 0.82
CA VAL A 50 8.09 -9.20 1.45
C VAL A 50 7.64 -8.19 0.39
N GLY A 51 8.46 -7.98 -0.64
CA GLY A 51 8.17 -7.07 -1.74
C GLY A 51 6.89 -7.43 -2.50
N SER A 52 6.65 -8.72 -2.75
CA SER A 52 5.44 -9.22 -3.42
C SER A 52 4.20 -8.99 -2.57
N CYS A 53 4.25 -9.27 -1.27
CA CYS A 53 3.14 -9.01 -0.34
C CYS A 53 2.81 -7.52 -0.25
N ILE A 54 3.83 -6.66 -0.15
CA ILE A 54 3.62 -5.21 -0.12
C ILE A 54 3.04 -4.70 -1.44
N ASN A 55 3.52 -5.18 -2.60
CA ASN A 55 2.95 -4.82 -3.89
C ASN A 55 1.48 -5.22 -4.00
N PHE A 56 1.14 -6.42 -3.52
CA PHE A 56 -0.25 -6.86 -3.44
C PHE A 56 -1.11 -5.93 -2.57
N LEU A 57 -0.64 -5.57 -1.36
CA LEU A 57 -1.35 -4.66 -0.47
C LEU A 57 -1.56 -3.28 -1.12
N ILE A 58 -0.54 -2.74 -1.80
CA ILE A 58 -0.62 -1.46 -2.51
C ILE A 58 -1.72 -1.51 -3.57
N VAL A 59 -1.68 -2.52 -4.44
CA VAL A 59 -2.66 -2.67 -5.53
C VAL A 59 -4.06 -2.88 -4.96
N PHE A 60 -4.21 -3.78 -4.00
CA PHE A 60 -5.50 -4.08 -3.36
C PHE A 60 -6.12 -2.83 -2.70
N THR A 61 -5.33 -2.13 -1.87
CA THR A 61 -5.81 -0.93 -1.18
C THR A 61 -6.15 0.18 -2.16
N THR A 62 -5.35 0.36 -3.21
CA THR A 62 -5.59 1.37 -4.24
C THR A 62 -6.88 1.09 -5.01
N LEU A 63 -7.12 -0.18 -5.38
CA LEU A 63 -8.33 -0.58 -6.12
C LEU A 63 -9.60 -0.42 -5.31
N LYS A 64 -9.54 -0.74 -4.02
CA LYS A 64 -10.71 -0.75 -3.14
C LYS A 64 -11.01 0.64 -2.56
N TYR A 65 -9.99 1.35 -2.11
CA TYR A 65 -10.14 2.60 -1.35
C TYR A 65 -9.65 3.85 -2.08
N GLY A 66 -8.98 3.68 -3.22
CA GLY A 66 -8.39 4.76 -4.01
C GLY A 66 -7.02 5.21 -3.50
N ILE A 67 -6.31 6.01 -4.31
CA ILE A 67 -4.92 6.43 -4.06
C ILE A 67 -4.78 7.18 -2.72
N LYS A 68 -5.70 8.10 -2.41
CA LYS A 68 -5.60 8.94 -1.20
C LYS A 68 -5.56 8.11 0.08
N LYS A 69 -6.40 7.08 0.19
CA LYS A 69 -6.44 6.18 1.35
C LYS A 69 -5.34 5.12 1.31
N SER A 70 -4.67 4.90 0.18
CA SER A 70 -3.54 3.98 0.06
C SER A 70 -2.21 4.59 0.50
N ILE A 71 -2.12 5.92 0.66
CA ILE A 71 -0.87 6.61 1.02
C ILE A 71 -0.15 5.95 2.20
N PRO A 72 -0.80 5.61 3.33
CA PRO A 72 -0.10 4.94 4.42
C PRO A 72 0.52 3.60 4.00
N VAL A 73 -0.18 2.78 3.20
CA VAL A 73 0.35 1.50 2.70
C VAL A 73 1.54 1.69 1.74
N LEU A 74 1.64 2.83 1.07
CA LEU A 74 2.77 3.16 0.20
C LEU A 74 4.04 3.51 0.99
N LEU A 75 3.87 4.18 2.14
CA LEU A 75 4.97 4.76 2.93
C LEU A 75 5.42 3.87 4.09
N LEU A 76 4.48 3.32 4.85
CA LEU A 76 4.75 2.56 6.08
C LEU A 76 5.73 1.40 5.88
N PRO A 77 5.63 0.55 4.84
CA PRO A 77 6.57 -0.55 4.66
C PRO A 77 8.02 -0.08 4.50
N SER A 78 8.23 1.01 3.76
CA SER A 78 9.57 1.57 3.53
C SER A 78 10.15 2.16 4.81
N ILE A 79 9.33 2.89 5.57
CA ILE A 79 9.72 3.44 6.88
C ILE A 79 10.08 2.32 7.85
N THR A 80 9.20 1.30 7.95
CA THR A 80 9.40 0.16 8.85
C THR A 80 10.65 -0.64 8.49
N ALA A 81 10.82 -0.95 7.20
CA ALA A 81 11.98 -1.69 6.73
C ALA A 81 13.30 -0.94 6.98
N THR A 82 13.30 0.39 6.83
CA THR A 82 14.45 1.24 7.14
C THR A 82 14.73 1.28 8.64
N ALA A 83 13.69 1.44 9.47
CA ALA A 83 13.83 1.53 10.92
C ALA A 83 14.38 0.24 11.53
N VAL A 84 14.05 -0.91 10.97
CA VAL A 84 14.48 -2.23 11.48
C VAL A 84 15.77 -2.72 10.80
N GLY A 85 16.21 -2.08 9.72
CA GLY A 85 17.39 -2.52 8.96
C GLY A 85 17.23 -3.86 8.24
N VAL A 86 15.98 -4.32 8.07
CA VAL A 86 15.63 -5.66 7.59
C VAL A 86 16.01 -5.88 6.12
N LEU A 87 16.03 -4.82 5.30
CA LEU A 87 16.23 -4.96 3.87
C LEU A 87 17.68 -5.19 3.45
N PHE A 88 18.66 -4.69 4.24
CA PHE A 88 20.07 -4.74 3.85
C PHE A 88 20.96 -4.93 5.09
N GLU A 89 21.09 -6.11 5.61
CA GLU A 89 21.95 -6.53 6.71
C GLU A 89 23.14 -5.60 7.01
N GLY A 90 22.96 -4.64 7.92
CA GLY A 90 24.03 -3.71 8.32
C GLY A 90 24.23 -2.47 7.43
N ALA A 91 23.64 -2.40 6.24
CA ALA A 91 23.73 -1.24 5.35
C ALA A 91 22.55 -0.26 5.53
N THR A 92 22.13 -0.01 6.78
CA THR A 92 20.99 0.86 7.11
C THR A 92 21.17 2.28 6.55
N TYR A 93 22.38 2.78 6.51
CA TYR A 93 22.67 4.10 5.93
C TYR A 93 22.37 4.16 4.43
N PHE A 94 22.74 3.12 3.68
CA PHE A 94 22.40 3.02 2.25
C PHE A 94 20.90 3.02 2.02
N LEU A 95 20.15 2.32 2.88
CA LEU A 95 18.70 2.23 2.79
C LEU A 95 18.00 3.59 2.97
N ILE A 96 18.52 4.47 3.82
CA ILE A 96 17.98 5.83 3.99
C ILE A 96 18.01 6.60 2.67
N TYR A 97 19.06 6.47 1.89
CA TYR A 97 19.19 7.12 0.58
C TYR A 97 18.26 6.50 -0.48
N VAL A 98 18.02 5.20 -0.42
CA VAL A 98 17.16 4.48 -1.38
C VAL A 98 15.67 4.59 -1.02
N MET A 99 15.34 4.83 0.25
CA MET A 99 13.96 4.91 0.75
C MET A 99 13.05 5.86 -0.05
N PRO A 100 13.44 7.10 -0.39
CA PRO A 100 12.60 7.99 -1.20
C PRO A 100 12.27 7.39 -2.57
N PHE A 101 13.22 6.68 -3.20
CA PHE A 101 13.02 6.02 -4.48
C PHE A 101 12.04 4.84 -4.36
N ILE A 102 12.11 4.08 -3.26
CA ILE A 102 11.15 3.00 -2.99
C ILE A 102 9.74 3.59 -2.80
N MET A 103 9.59 4.67 -2.04
CA MET A 103 8.31 5.35 -1.85
C MET A 103 7.74 5.87 -3.17
N LEU A 104 8.57 6.50 -3.99
CA LEU A 104 8.17 7.01 -5.30
C LEU A 104 7.76 5.87 -6.24
N SER A 105 8.49 4.75 -6.23
CA SER A 105 8.15 3.56 -7.01
C SER A 105 6.83 2.92 -6.57
N ASN A 106 6.54 2.92 -5.27
CA ASN A 106 5.26 2.47 -4.71
C ASN A 106 4.11 3.38 -5.17
N PHE A 107 4.34 4.70 -5.17
CA PHE A 107 3.36 5.66 -5.69
C PHE A 107 3.08 5.44 -7.18
N LEU A 108 4.13 5.20 -7.96
CA LEU A 108 4.03 4.89 -9.39
C LEU A 108 3.15 3.64 -9.60
N LEU A 109 3.41 2.56 -8.86
CA LEU A 109 2.60 1.34 -8.91
C LEU A 109 1.13 1.62 -8.58
N SER A 110 0.85 2.37 -7.51
CA SER A 110 -0.50 2.76 -7.10
C SER A 110 -1.20 3.59 -8.18
N TYR A 111 -0.50 4.55 -8.78
CA TYR A 111 -1.04 5.38 -9.87
C TYR A 111 -1.48 4.53 -11.07
N PHE A 112 -0.63 3.61 -11.53
CA PHE A 112 -0.98 2.71 -12.63
C PHE A 112 -2.09 1.72 -12.25
N ALA A 113 -2.10 1.22 -11.01
CA ALA A 113 -3.16 0.35 -10.50
C ALA A 113 -4.53 1.06 -10.49
N SER A 114 -4.57 2.35 -10.19
CA SER A 114 -5.82 3.12 -10.15
C SER A 114 -6.55 3.20 -11.49
N LYS A 115 -5.85 2.99 -12.60
CA LYS A 115 -6.44 2.95 -13.96
C LYS A 115 -7.31 1.72 -14.23
N ARG A 116 -7.26 0.69 -13.37
CA ARG A 116 -8.10 -0.52 -13.40
C ARG A 116 -8.04 -1.33 -14.71
N LYS A 117 -6.99 -1.22 -15.50
CA LYS A 117 -6.78 -1.98 -16.75
C LYS A 117 -5.62 -2.95 -16.57
N ILE A 118 -5.76 -4.19 -17.04
CA ILE A 118 -4.76 -5.25 -16.82
C ILE A 118 -3.37 -4.85 -17.35
N TYR A 119 -3.31 -4.23 -18.51
CA TYR A 119 -2.03 -3.80 -19.09
C TYR A 119 -1.38 -2.66 -18.29
N THR A 120 -2.17 -1.81 -17.59
CA THR A 120 -1.61 -0.77 -16.73
C THR A 120 -0.99 -1.33 -15.46
N TYR A 121 -1.48 -2.47 -14.93
CA TYR A 121 -0.82 -3.16 -13.82
C TYR A 121 0.54 -3.70 -14.25
N ALA A 122 0.59 -4.40 -15.39
CA ALA A 122 1.85 -4.92 -15.93
C ALA A 122 2.86 -3.79 -16.17
N LEU A 123 2.42 -2.69 -16.78
CA LEU A 123 3.24 -1.50 -16.99
C LEU A 123 3.73 -0.89 -15.67
N GLY A 124 2.85 -0.79 -14.66
CA GLY A 124 3.20 -0.28 -13.33
C GLY A 124 4.28 -1.12 -12.64
N ILE A 125 4.20 -2.45 -12.74
CA ILE A 125 5.20 -3.38 -12.19
C ILE A 125 6.53 -3.23 -12.91
N LEU A 126 6.52 -3.20 -14.24
CA LEU A 126 7.73 -3.05 -15.07
C LEU A 126 8.42 -1.70 -14.80
N LEU A 127 7.64 -0.61 -14.77
CA LEU A 127 8.19 0.72 -14.51
C LEU A 127 8.73 0.82 -13.07
N LYS A 128 8.05 0.24 -12.08
CA LYS A 128 8.55 0.17 -10.72
C LYS A 128 9.89 -0.55 -10.66
N GLY A 129 9.98 -1.74 -11.27
CA GLY A 129 11.20 -2.54 -11.30
C GLY A 129 12.35 -1.82 -12.01
N GLY A 130 12.09 -1.27 -13.20
CA GLY A 130 13.07 -0.51 -13.98
C GLY A 130 13.56 0.74 -13.23
N PHE A 131 12.63 1.49 -12.62
CA PHE A 131 12.97 2.67 -11.84
C PHE A 131 13.86 2.35 -10.63
N LEU A 132 13.54 1.29 -9.88
CA LEU A 132 14.36 0.86 -8.74
C LEU A 132 15.72 0.33 -9.18
N PHE A 133 15.80 -0.40 -10.33
CA PHE A 133 17.05 -0.87 -10.88
C PHE A 133 17.99 0.29 -11.25
N ILE A 134 17.45 1.33 -11.92
CA ILE A 134 18.22 2.53 -12.27
C ILE A 134 18.67 3.28 -11.01
N ALA A 135 17.75 3.49 -10.06
CA ALA A 135 18.05 4.17 -8.81
C ALA A 135 19.15 3.46 -8.02
N TYR A 136 19.05 2.12 -7.87
CA TYR A 136 20.05 1.31 -7.20
C TYR A 136 21.40 1.35 -7.91
N SER A 137 21.41 1.22 -9.25
CA SER A 137 22.65 1.26 -10.04
C SER A 137 23.35 2.62 -9.95
N ALA A 138 22.57 3.72 -9.97
CA ALA A 138 23.10 5.06 -9.80
C ALA A 138 23.70 5.26 -8.40
N MET A 139 23.02 4.82 -7.36
CA MET A 139 23.48 4.92 -5.98
C MET A 139 24.74 4.09 -5.73
N ASN A 140 24.81 2.88 -6.29
CA ASN A 140 25.98 2.02 -6.18
C ASN A 140 27.24 2.62 -6.84
N ARG A 141 27.06 3.43 -7.89
CA ARG A 141 28.17 4.16 -8.54
C ARG A 141 28.61 5.40 -7.78
N LEU A 142 27.72 6.00 -6.98
CA LEU A 142 28.01 7.24 -6.25
C LEU A 142 28.60 6.98 -4.86
N ILE A 143 28.25 5.87 -4.23
CA ILE A 143 28.59 5.57 -2.84
C ILE A 143 29.53 4.36 -2.73
N GLY A 144 29.51 3.42 -3.70
CA GLY A 144 30.41 2.28 -3.80
C GLY A 144 31.63 2.63 -4.58
#